data_34e1230a3e075bb052fc6ba6b426cf71
#
_entry.id   34e1230a3e075bb052fc6ba6b426cf71
#
_cell.length_a   1.000
_cell.length_b   1.000
_cell.length_c   1.000
_cell.angle_alpha   90.00
_cell.angle_beta   90.00
_cell.angle_gamma   90.00
#
_symmetry.space_group_name_H-M   'P 1'
#
loop_
_entity.id
_entity.type
_entity.pdbx_description
1 polymer ?
#
loop_
_entity_poly.entity_id
_entity_poly.type
_entity_poly.pdbx_seq_one_letter_code
_entity_poly.pdbx_strand_id
1 'polypeptide(L)'
;WDHMGRLGNPSVLVDADLRKSVMIDHYKIRREDGKPIRGTSHYLAEDYSLEDAVLQTDIPGRDLLPNADEVINPAILIESDRFSEMLDELAGKYRYVFVDAPPLGLVSDGESIAAQCDGAILVVRSGVTSKKAVRTSLQQLERSGCRFLGFVLNRVGSSKDAYYKKGYGHYGKYGSYGAN
;
A
#
# COMPACT_ATOMS: atom_id res chain seq x y z
N TRP A 1 3.89 -7.10 0.02
CA TRP A 1 4.22 -7.07 1.41
C TRP A 1 4.16 -8.44 2.06
N ASP A 2 3.00 -9.08 2.23
CA ASP A 2 2.83 -10.39 2.88
C ASP A 2 3.80 -11.47 2.31
N HIS A 3 3.86 -11.59 1.00
CA HIS A 3 4.72 -12.55 0.32
C HIS A 3 6.22 -12.29 0.58
N MET A 4 6.63 -11.04 0.67
CA MET A 4 8.02 -10.68 0.96
C MET A 4 8.42 -11.09 2.37
N GLY A 5 7.57 -10.83 3.37
CA GLY A 5 7.80 -11.29 4.74
C GLY A 5 7.92 -12.82 4.84
N ARG A 6 7.02 -13.57 4.17
CA ARG A 6 7.08 -15.06 4.11
C ARG A 6 8.35 -15.59 3.47
N LEU A 7 8.98 -14.84 2.58
CA LEU A 7 10.27 -15.16 1.96
C LEU A 7 11.47 -14.73 2.82
N GLY A 8 11.25 -14.30 4.06
CA GLY A 8 12.30 -13.85 4.97
C GLY A 8 12.88 -12.48 4.63
N ASN A 9 12.18 -11.68 3.84
CA ASN A 9 12.57 -10.30 3.59
C ASN A 9 11.79 -9.36 4.52
N PRO A 10 12.44 -8.72 5.50
CA PRO A 10 11.78 -7.77 6.39
C PRO A 10 11.04 -6.70 5.58
N SER A 11 9.75 -6.57 5.84
CA SER A 11 8.88 -5.67 5.09
C SER A 11 7.78 -5.07 5.95
N VAL A 12 7.46 -3.82 5.74
CA VAL A 12 6.36 -3.10 6.39
C VAL A 12 5.37 -2.60 5.36
N LEU A 13 4.08 -2.67 5.69
CA LEU A 13 3.02 -2.02 4.94
C LEU A 13 2.57 -0.77 5.70
N VAL A 14 2.71 0.38 5.08
CA VAL A 14 2.27 1.68 5.60
C VAL A 14 0.94 2.04 4.95
N ASP A 15 -0.07 2.28 5.74
CA ASP A 15 -1.34 2.82 5.29
C ASP A 15 -1.25 4.35 5.26
N ALA A 16 -1.10 4.92 4.08
CA ALA A 16 -1.03 6.35 3.83
C ALA A 16 -2.32 6.92 3.23
N ASP A 17 -3.41 6.14 3.13
CA ASP A 17 -4.74 6.68 2.85
C ASP A 17 -5.33 7.28 4.14
N LEU A 18 -4.84 8.47 4.49
CA LEU A 18 -5.27 9.19 5.69
C LEU A 18 -6.70 9.75 5.56
N ARG A 19 -7.31 9.69 4.36
CA ARG A 19 -8.68 10.16 4.13
C ARG A 19 -9.73 9.11 4.43
N LYS A 20 -9.46 7.87 4.03
CA LYS A 20 -10.44 6.80 4.14
C LYS A 20 -9.78 5.42 4.20
N SER A 21 -8.98 5.20 5.22
CA SER A 21 -8.48 3.86 5.45
C SER A 21 -9.62 2.89 5.75
N VAL A 22 -9.52 1.70 5.18
CA VAL A 22 -10.42 0.57 5.47
C VAL A 22 -9.64 -0.63 6.01
N MET A 23 -8.34 -0.48 6.20
CA MET A 23 -7.42 -1.58 6.48
C MET A 23 -7.74 -2.26 7.81
N ILE A 24 -7.92 -1.49 8.88
CA ILE A 24 -8.22 -2.00 10.22
C ILE A 24 -9.51 -2.83 10.22
N ASP A 25 -10.58 -2.27 9.66
CA ASP A 25 -11.88 -2.93 9.63
C ASP A 25 -11.89 -4.13 8.69
N HIS A 26 -11.29 -4.00 7.51
CA HIS A 26 -11.27 -5.05 6.50
C HIS A 26 -10.50 -6.29 6.97
N TYR A 27 -9.34 -6.10 7.58
CA TYR A 27 -8.51 -7.19 8.11
C TYR A 27 -8.79 -7.52 9.56
N LYS A 28 -9.74 -6.82 10.21
CA LYS A 28 -10.11 -7.00 11.63
C LYS A 28 -8.89 -6.93 12.56
N ILE A 29 -8.03 -5.96 12.26
CA ILE A 29 -6.79 -5.76 13.00
C ILE A 29 -7.13 -5.39 14.45
N ARG A 30 -6.47 -6.04 15.39
CA ARG A 30 -6.63 -5.79 16.83
C ARG A 30 -5.28 -5.90 17.51
N ARG A 31 -5.08 -5.15 18.56
CA ARG A 31 -3.92 -5.30 19.44
C ARG A 31 -4.23 -6.38 20.48
N GLU A 32 -3.25 -7.22 20.77
CA GLU A 32 -3.38 -8.27 21.80
C GLU A 32 -3.58 -7.68 23.20
N ASP A 33 -2.97 -6.50 23.48
CA ASP A 33 -3.07 -5.79 24.75
C ASP A 33 -4.41 -5.04 24.93
N GLY A 34 -5.31 -5.09 23.93
CA GLY A 34 -6.61 -4.43 23.94
C GLY A 34 -6.58 -2.91 23.86
N LYS A 35 -5.41 -2.29 23.71
CA LYS A 35 -5.29 -0.84 23.57
C LYS A 35 -5.78 -0.36 22.21
N PRO A 36 -6.20 0.90 22.09
CA PRO A 36 -6.52 1.50 20.81
C PRO A 36 -5.35 1.38 19.83
N ILE A 37 -5.66 1.11 18.57
CA ILE A 37 -4.67 1.19 17.51
C ILE A 37 -4.40 2.65 17.22
N ARG A 38 -3.14 3.02 17.28
CA ARG A 38 -2.63 4.30 16.82
C ARG A 38 -1.68 4.02 15.67
N GLY A 39 -1.74 4.80 14.60
CA GLY A 39 -1.02 4.49 13.37
C GLY A 39 -0.45 5.73 12.71
N THR A 40 -0.43 5.71 11.38
CA THR A 40 0.21 6.73 10.55
C THR A 40 -0.22 8.15 10.91
N SER A 41 -1.52 8.43 11.02
CA SER A 41 -2.03 9.77 11.35
C SER A 41 -1.58 10.25 12.73
N HIS A 42 -1.55 9.36 13.72
CA HIS A 42 -1.11 9.68 15.08
C HIS A 42 0.39 9.99 15.12
N TYR A 43 1.21 9.16 14.46
CA TYR A 43 2.64 9.43 14.36
C TYR A 43 2.91 10.79 13.70
N LEU A 44 2.19 11.10 12.63
CA LEU A 44 2.42 12.35 11.88
C LEU A 44 1.92 13.60 12.60
N ALA A 45 0.83 13.50 13.37
CA ALA A 45 0.18 14.65 14.00
C ALA A 45 0.60 14.87 15.46
N GLU A 46 1.08 13.83 16.14
CA GLU A 46 1.34 13.85 17.59
C GLU A 46 2.80 13.47 17.89
N ASP A 47 3.21 13.69 19.13
CA ASP A 47 4.49 13.19 19.66
C ASP A 47 4.34 11.70 20.06
N TYR A 48 4.21 10.85 19.03
CA TYR A 48 4.04 9.40 19.17
C TYR A 48 5.18 8.68 18.45
N SER A 49 5.75 7.66 19.07
CA SER A 49 6.90 6.97 18.49
C SER A 49 6.49 6.07 17.33
N LEU A 50 7.37 5.92 16.32
CA LEU A 50 7.14 5.01 15.22
C LEU A 50 7.11 3.54 15.69
N GLU A 51 7.92 3.21 16.70
CA GLU A 51 7.97 1.87 17.30
C GLU A 51 6.63 1.46 17.92
N ASP A 52 5.95 2.41 18.59
CA ASP A 52 4.63 2.16 19.17
C ASP A 52 3.51 2.13 18.12
N ALA A 53 3.69 2.84 16.99
CA ALA A 53 2.72 2.90 15.90
C ALA A 53 2.75 1.66 14.99
N VAL A 54 3.93 1.03 14.82
CA VAL A 54 4.10 -0.18 14.02
C VAL A 54 3.57 -1.39 14.77
N LEU A 55 2.68 -2.13 14.13
CA LEU A 55 2.14 -3.38 14.65
C LEU A 55 2.93 -4.56 14.09
N GLN A 56 3.48 -5.36 14.98
CA GLN A 56 4.07 -6.64 14.63
C GLN A 56 2.97 -7.63 14.28
N THR A 57 3.20 -8.46 13.27
CA THR A 57 2.27 -9.54 12.90
C THR A 57 2.77 -10.89 13.40
N ASP A 58 1.98 -11.93 13.20
CA ASP A 58 2.33 -13.31 13.48
C ASP A 58 3.49 -13.88 12.64
N ILE A 59 3.91 -13.16 11.61
CA ILE A 59 5.04 -13.53 10.75
C ILE A 59 6.20 -12.57 11.01
N PRO A 60 7.32 -13.05 11.54
CA PRO A 60 8.49 -12.22 11.82
C PRO A 60 8.96 -11.44 10.59
N GLY A 61 9.23 -10.15 10.78
CA GLY A 61 9.66 -9.27 9.70
C GLY A 61 8.57 -8.89 8.69
N ARG A 62 7.29 -9.10 9.04
CA ARG A 62 6.12 -8.65 8.30
C ARG A 62 5.28 -7.77 9.20
N ASP A 63 5.55 -6.48 9.19
CA ASP A 63 4.93 -5.53 10.09
C ASP A 63 3.98 -4.59 9.35
N LEU A 64 3.15 -3.87 10.09
CA LEU A 64 2.09 -3.03 9.58
C LEU A 64 2.07 -1.70 10.33
N LEU A 65 2.05 -0.59 9.61
CA LEU A 65 1.75 0.73 10.13
C LEU A 65 0.36 1.14 9.60
N PRO A 66 -0.72 0.85 10.34
CA PRO A 66 -2.07 1.15 9.89
C PRO A 66 -2.39 2.63 10.03
N ASN A 67 -3.46 3.09 9.38
CA ASN A 67 -4.08 4.37 9.73
C ASN A 67 -5.38 4.11 10.50
N ALA A 68 -5.51 4.69 11.71
CA ALA A 68 -6.64 4.44 12.57
C ALA A 68 -7.73 5.51 12.43
N ASP A 69 -7.35 6.76 12.20
CA ASP A 69 -8.28 7.89 12.16
C ASP A 69 -8.24 8.61 10.81
N GLU A 70 -9.42 9.05 10.37
CA GLU A 70 -9.55 9.90 9.19
C GLU A 70 -9.03 11.32 9.47
N VAL A 71 -8.23 11.85 8.57
CA VAL A 71 -7.67 13.21 8.65
C VAL A 71 -8.40 14.12 7.66
N ILE A 72 -8.90 15.25 8.13
CA ILE A 72 -9.64 16.21 7.29
C ILE A 72 -8.75 16.82 6.20
N ASN A 73 -7.51 17.15 6.54
CA ASN A 73 -6.54 17.73 5.61
C ASN A 73 -5.21 16.97 5.63
N PRO A 74 -5.14 15.79 5.01
CA PRO A 74 -3.95 14.93 5.07
C PRO A 74 -2.74 15.51 4.32
N ALA A 75 -2.93 16.41 3.36
CA ALA A 75 -1.84 16.99 2.60
C ALA A 75 -0.78 17.64 3.52
N ILE A 76 -1.21 18.34 4.58
CA ILE A 76 -0.29 18.97 5.55
C ILE A 76 0.63 17.91 6.22
N LEU A 77 0.08 16.75 6.54
CA LEU A 77 0.85 15.68 7.18
C LEU A 77 1.76 14.95 6.17
N ILE A 78 1.25 14.69 4.96
CA ILE A 78 1.98 13.98 3.91
C ILE A 78 3.15 14.82 3.36
N GLU A 79 2.99 16.14 3.31
CA GLU A 79 4.01 17.07 2.83
C GLU A 79 4.95 17.59 3.93
N SER A 80 4.78 17.09 5.17
CA SER A 80 5.66 17.44 6.28
C SER A 80 6.98 16.68 6.23
N ASP A 81 8.04 17.27 6.81
CA ASP A 81 9.32 16.58 6.99
C ASP A 81 9.16 15.28 7.78
N ARG A 82 8.18 15.23 8.71
CA ARG A 82 7.90 14.06 9.53
C ARG A 82 7.43 12.85 8.72
N PHE A 83 6.80 13.04 7.56
CA PHE A 83 6.43 11.94 6.67
C PHE A 83 7.66 11.35 5.97
N SER A 84 8.57 12.18 5.50
CA SER A 84 9.84 11.72 4.92
C SER A 84 10.74 11.05 5.97
N GLU A 85 10.85 11.62 7.17
CA GLU A 85 11.58 11.02 8.30
C GLU A 85 11.02 9.64 8.67
N MET A 86 9.70 9.47 8.65
CA MET A 86 9.03 8.18 8.85
C MET A 86 9.47 7.14 7.81
N LEU A 87 9.46 7.51 6.54
CA LEU A 87 9.86 6.61 5.45
C LEU A 87 11.35 6.25 5.56
N ASP A 88 12.22 7.21 5.88
CA ASP A 88 13.65 6.99 6.07
C ASP A 88 13.94 6.06 7.27
N GLU A 89 13.26 6.28 8.40
CA GLU A 89 13.39 5.41 9.57
C GLU A 89 12.93 3.98 9.27
N LEU A 90 11.81 3.82 8.55
CA LEU A 90 11.33 2.51 8.12
C LEU A 90 12.28 1.85 7.12
N ALA A 91 12.83 2.60 6.17
CA ALA A 91 13.81 2.09 5.20
C ALA A 91 15.11 1.64 5.87
N GLY A 92 15.47 2.23 7.02
CA GLY A 92 16.60 1.77 7.84
C GLY A 92 16.36 0.44 8.56
N LYS A 93 15.10 0.06 8.81
CA LYS A 93 14.71 -1.15 9.55
C LYS A 93 14.23 -2.29 8.64
N TYR A 94 13.61 -1.96 7.51
CA TYR A 94 12.98 -2.91 6.60
C TYR A 94 13.65 -2.88 5.23
N ARG A 95 13.73 -4.05 4.62
CA ARG A 95 14.23 -4.16 3.24
C ARG A 95 13.24 -3.60 2.22
N TYR A 96 11.95 -3.69 2.52
CA TYR A 96 10.88 -3.16 1.69
C TYR A 96 9.86 -2.39 2.53
N VAL A 97 9.61 -1.15 2.15
CA VAL A 97 8.53 -0.32 2.68
C VAL A 97 7.47 -0.21 1.59
N PHE A 98 6.32 -0.82 1.82
CA PHE A 98 5.17 -0.73 0.93
C PHE A 98 4.26 0.37 1.45
N VAL A 99 3.94 1.34 0.61
CA VAL A 99 3.05 2.45 0.97
C VAL A 99 1.74 2.30 0.21
N ASP A 100 0.65 2.06 0.92
CA ASP A 100 -0.70 2.06 0.36
C ASP A 100 -1.21 3.50 0.33
N ALA A 101 -1.52 3.99 -0.86
CA ALA A 101 -1.85 5.39 -1.11
C ALA A 101 -3.28 5.53 -1.66
N PRO A 102 -3.93 6.67 -1.42
CA PRO A 102 -5.25 6.94 -2.00
C PRO A 102 -5.21 6.93 -3.53
N PRO A 103 -6.37 6.71 -4.19
CA PRO A 103 -6.43 6.61 -5.65
C PRO A 103 -5.93 7.88 -6.33
N LEU A 104 -4.93 7.73 -7.22
CA LEU A 104 -4.50 8.79 -8.12
C LEU A 104 -5.66 9.27 -8.99
N GLY A 105 -5.71 10.55 -9.29
CA GLY A 105 -6.77 11.17 -10.10
C GLY A 105 -7.99 11.62 -9.31
N LEU A 106 -8.11 11.25 -8.02
CA LEU A 106 -9.15 11.76 -7.13
C LEU A 106 -8.61 12.86 -6.20
N VAL A 107 -7.40 12.68 -5.70
CA VAL A 107 -6.74 13.60 -4.77
C VAL A 107 -5.26 13.73 -5.11
N SER A 108 -4.62 14.82 -4.67
CA SER A 108 -3.19 15.07 -4.89
C SER A 108 -2.27 14.27 -3.98
N ASP A 109 -2.80 13.75 -2.88
CA ASP A 109 -2.01 13.07 -1.84
C ASP A 109 -1.18 11.91 -2.40
N GLY A 110 -1.75 11.13 -3.34
CA GLY A 110 -1.02 10.04 -3.99
C GLY A 110 0.20 10.51 -4.81
N GLU A 111 0.15 11.72 -5.38
CA GLU A 111 1.28 12.33 -6.10
C GLU A 111 2.38 12.76 -5.12
N SER A 112 2.00 13.41 -4.00
CA SER A 112 2.92 13.82 -2.94
C SER A 112 3.58 12.63 -2.24
N ILE A 113 2.84 11.54 -2.00
CA ILE A 113 3.37 10.29 -1.46
C ILE A 113 4.37 9.66 -2.46
N ALA A 114 3.99 9.56 -3.74
CA ALA A 114 4.83 8.97 -4.76
C ALA A 114 6.18 9.69 -4.91
N ALA A 115 6.19 11.03 -4.78
CA ALA A 115 7.40 11.83 -4.86
C ALA A 115 8.45 11.47 -3.79
N GLN A 116 8.05 10.80 -2.72
CA GLN A 116 8.91 10.38 -1.61
C GLN A 116 9.23 8.88 -1.64
N CYS A 117 8.87 8.17 -2.71
CA CYS A 117 9.10 6.74 -2.87
C CYS A 117 10.08 6.46 -4.02
N ASP A 118 10.83 5.35 -3.94
CA ASP A 118 11.75 4.89 -5.00
C ASP A 118 11.01 4.46 -6.28
N GLY A 119 9.74 4.08 -6.17
CA GLY A 119 8.94 3.67 -7.30
C GLY A 119 7.49 3.39 -6.98
N ALA A 120 6.65 3.46 -8.01
CA ALA A 120 5.21 3.26 -7.89
C ALA A 120 4.69 2.15 -8.81
N ILE A 121 3.76 1.37 -8.28
CA ILE A 121 2.97 0.38 -9.02
C ILE A 121 1.54 0.89 -9.09
N LEU A 122 0.99 1.00 -10.31
CA LEU A 122 -0.38 1.44 -10.50
C LEU A 122 -1.33 0.23 -10.54
N VAL A 123 -2.22 0.14 -9.54
CA VAL A 123 -3.25 -0.90 -9.51
C VAL A 123 -4.47 -0.44 -10.31
N VAL A 124 -4.80 -1.19 -11.36
CA VAL A 124 -5.89 -0.91 -12.30
C VAL A 124 -6.98 -1.95 -12.16
N ARG A 125 -8.23 -1.52 -11.96
CA ARG A 125 -9.37 -2.45 -11.87
C ARG A 125 -9.92 -2.75 -13.26
N SER A 126 -9.89 -4.04 -13.64
CA SER A 126 -10.41 -4.52 -14.92
C SER A 126 -11.90 -4.21 -15.09
N GLY A 127 -12.27 -3.70 -16.27
CA GLY A 127 -13.65 -3.38 -16.63
C GLY A 127 -14.25 -2.15 -15.93
N VAL A 128 -13.47 -1.46 -15.05
CA VAL A 128 -13.92 -0.28 -14.29
C VAL A 128 -13.05 0.94 -14.56
N THR A 129 -11.72 0.79 -14.43
CA THR A 129 -10.81 1.91 -14.63
C THR A 129 -10.70 2.27 -16.12
N SER A 130 -11.08 3.48 -16.49
CA SER A 130 -11.01 3.92 -17.88
C SER A 130 -9.57 4.17 -18.35
N LYS A 131 -9.32 4.05 -19.65
CA LYS A 131 -8.01 4.38 -20.25
C LYS A 131 -7.61 5.84 -19.98
N LYS A 132 -8.58 6.75 -19.92
CA LYS A 132 -8.34 8.16 -19.60
C LYS A 132 -7.84 8.31 -18.17
N ALA A 133 -8.48 7.63 -17.20
CA ALA A 133 -8.04 7.65 -15.80
C ALA A 133 -6.61 7.12 -15.65
N VAL A 134 -6.28 6.00 -16.32
CA VAL A 134 -4.92 5.45 -16.31
C VAL A 134 -3.91 6.45 -16.86
N ARG A 135 -4.20 7.11 -17.97
CA ARG A 135 -3.30 8.14 -18.54
C ARG A 135 -3.10 9.31 -17.58
N THR A 136 -4.18 9.80 -16.96
CA THR A 136 -4.09 10.88 -15.97
C THR A 136 -3.23 10.48 -14.79
N SER A 137 -3.42 9.28 -14.25
CA SER A 137 -2.60 8.76 -13.14
C SER A 137 -1.13 8.62 -13.53
N LEU A 138 -0.82 8.16 -14.75
CA LEU A 138 0.57 8.12 -15.24
C LEU A 138 1.20 9.50 -15.35
N GLN A 139 0.47 10.49 -15.85
CA GLN A 139 0.95 11.87 -15.91
C GLN A 139 1.19 12.47 -14.50
N GLN A 140 0.40 12.08 -13.51
CA GLN A 140 0.62 12.48 -12.12
C GLN A 140 1.90 11.84 -11.57
N LEU A 141 2.11 10.53 -11.78
CA LEU A 141 3.36 9.86 -11.40
C LEU A 141 4.58 10.43 -12.11
N GLU A 142 4.46 10.78 -13.38
CA GLU A 142 5.54 11.42 -14.14
C GLU A 142 5.90 12.79 -13.54
N ARG A 143 4.90 13.60 -13.16
CA ARG A 143 5.13 14.89 -12.49
C ARG A 143 5.76 14.76 -11.12
N SER A 144 5.41 13.72 -10.36
CA SER A 144 6.00 13.48 -9.04
C SER A 144 7.49 13.12 -9.11
N GLY A 145 8.01 12.78 -10.29
CA GLY A 145 9.38 12.28 -10.46
C GLY A 145 9.57 10.83 -10.00
N CYS A 146 8.53 10.18 -9.48
CA CYS A 146 8.60 8.80 -9.03
C CYS A 146 8.78 7.82 -10.20
N ARG A 147 9.65 6.84 -10.02
CA ARG A 147 9.86 5.80 -11.02
C ARG A 147 8.63 4.91 -11.16
N PHE A 148 8.02 4.90 -12.32
CA PHE A 148 6.93 3.97 -12.61
C PHE A 148 7.47 2.56 -12.84
N LEU A 149 7.05 1.60 -12.01
CA LEU A 149 7.51 0.20 -12.04
C LEU A 149 6.61 -0.70 -12.90
N GLY A 150 5.34 -0.33 -13.07
CA GLY A 150 4.39 -1.11 -13.87
C GLY A 150 2.95 -1.11 -13.35
N PHE A 151 2.14 -1.97 -13.95
CA PHE A 151 0.72 -2.11 -13.62
C PHE A 151 0.43 -3.44 -12.94
N VAL A 152 -0.54 -3.41 -12.02
CA VAL A 152 -1.25 -4.61 -11.57
C VAL A 152 -2.70 -4.52 -12.04
N LEU A 153 -3.12 -5.43 -12.91
CA LEU A 153 -4.51 -5.53 -13.33
C LEU A 153 -5.28 -6.40 -12.33
N ASN A 154 -6.12 -5.75 -11.53
CA ASN A 154 -6.91 -6.37 -10.48
C ASN A 154 -8.34 -6.72 -10.96
N ARG A 155 -8.96 -7.70 -10.30
CA ARG A 155 -10.33 -8.19 -10.58
C ARG A 155 -10.56 -8.59 -12.03
N VAL A 156 -9.61 -9.28 -12.63
CA VAL A 156 -9.77 -9.90 -13.95
C VAL A 156 -10.75 -11.05 -13.81
N GLY A 157 -11.94 -10.91 -14.41
CA GLY A 157 -13.00 -11.92 -14.34
C GLY A 157 -12.65 -13.17 -15.14
N SER A 158 -12.93 -14.35 -14.59
CA SER A 158 -12.64 -15.65 -15.21
C SER A 158 -13.59 -16.02 -16.38
N SER A 159 -14.61 -15.22 -16.67
CA SER A 159 -15.71 -15.63 -17.56
C SER A 159 -15.93 -14.84 -18.85
N LYS A 160 -15.20 -13.75 -19.12
CA LYS A 160 -15.41 -12.96 -20.35
C LYS A 160 -14.16 -12.70 -21.20
N ASP A 161 -12.97 -12.98 -20.73
CA ASP A 161 -11.76 -12.75 -21.52
C ASP A 161 -11.14 -14.05 -22.05
N ALA A 162 -11.76 -14.62 -23.07
CA ALA A 162 -11.21 -15.74 -23.85
C ALA A 162 -9.81 -15.41 -24.43
N TYR A 163 -9.45 -14.13 -24.48
CA TYR A 163 -8.16 -13.66 -24.97
C TYR A 163 -7.02 -13.94 -23.99
N TYR A 164 -7.27 -13.80 -22.67
CA TYR A 164 -6.26 -14.08 -21.64
C TYR A 164 -6.06 -15.58 -21.39
N LYS A 165 -7.09 -16.41 -21.63
CA LYS A 165 -6.97 -17.88 -21.54
C LYS A 165 -5.95 -18.48 -22.50
N LYS A 166 -5.70 -17.84 -23.65
CA LYS A 166 -4.76 -18.36 -24.68
C LYS A 166 -3.30 -18.05 -24.40
N GLY A 167 -2.99 -16.98 -23.65
CA GLY A 167 -1.60 -16.54 -23.34
C GLY A 167 -1.05 -17.04 -22.02
N TYR A 168 -1.90 -17.22 -20.99
CA TYR A 168 -1.48 -17.58 -19.63
C TYR A 168 -1.92 -18.97 -19.16
N GLY A 169 -2.58 -19.74 -20.03
CA GLY A 169 -3.07 -21.09 -19.71
C GLY A 169 -1.97 -22.12 -19.36
N HIS A 170 -0.69 -21.77 -19.55
CA HIS A 170 0.44 -22.64 -19.21
C HIS A 170 0.97 -22.42 -17.80
N TYR A 171 0.65 -21.32 -17.14
CA TYR A 171 1.13 -21.03 -15.76
C TYR A 171 0.17 -21.53 -14.66
N GLY A 172 -1.03 -21.98 -15.01
CA GLY A 172 -2.06 -22.41 -14.04
C GLY A 172 -1.91 -23.84 -13.49
N LYS A 173 -0.87 -24.61 -13.86
CA LYS A 173 -0.71 -26.01 -13.45
C LYS A 173 0.15 -26.26 -12.20
N TYR A 174 0.63 -25.22 -11.52
CA TYR A 174 1.47 -25.38 -10.32
C TYR A 174 0.75 -25.13 -8.99
N GLY A 175 -0.57 -25.07 -8.97
CA GLY A 175 -1.37 -24.74 -7.78
C GLY A 175 -2.25 -25.84 -7.19
N SER A 176 -1.96 -27.14 -7.43
CA SER A 176 -2.79 -28.22 -6.88
C SER A 176 -1.94 -29.31 -6.22
N TYR A 177 -1.28 -28.94 -5.13
CA TYR A 177 -0.78 -29.90 -4.16
C TYR A 177 -1.15 -29.41 -2.76
N GLY A 178 -2.08 -30.13 -2.11
CA GLY A 178 -2.31 -30.02 -0.68
C GLY A 178 -3.77 -29.85 -0.27
N ALA A 179 -4.58 -30.86 -0.47
CA ALA A 179 -5.75 -31.15 0.35
C ALA A 179 -5.82 -32.66 0.52
N ASN A 180 -5.29 -33.14 1.61
CA ASN A 180 -5.68 -34.35 2.33
C ASN A 180 -5.37 -34.11 3.80
#